data_18cea15eafde96faebc2fab0137d23da
#
_entry.id   18cea15eafde96faebc2fab0137d23da
#
_cell.length_a   1.000
_cell.length_b   1.000
_cell.length_c   1.000
_cell.angle_alpha   90.00
_cell.angle_beta   90.00
_cell.angle_gamma   90.00
#
_symmetry.space_group_name_H-M   'P 1'
#
loop_
_entity.id
_entity.type
_entity.pdbx_description
1 polymer ?
#
loop_
_entity_poly.entity_id
_entity_poly.type
_entity_poly.pdbx_seq_one_letter_code
_entity_poly.pdbx_strand_id
1 'polypeptide(L)'
;MKNYLALIALLCLGSTAASAQPANVLMERMTSYEIRDAVAAGKTTVILPSGGTEQNGPGMVIGKHNFRVLANAQTIARRLGNALVAPVIVYTPEGKYDPPTGHLRHPGTIGVPEDVYAGVVEGVVRSLKLHGFRDIVLIGDHGSDIAGQDSVAAKLNAEWSATKVRVHAITGYYRGDVVGDAAEMTKRGIKKEEMGNHADVRDTSQMIFIDPSMVHVERLEAGNSKNGVEGDPRRASAEIGGVLVGRTVARTVDLIQKSIAGTPR
;
A
#
# COMPACT_ATOMS: atom_id res chain seq x y z
N MET A 1 29.23 52.06 -53.80
CA MET A 1 28.13 51.10 -53.66
C MET A 1 28.51 50.20 -52.56
N LYS A 2 27.90 50.29 -51.34
CA LYS A 2 28.20 49.47 -50.13
C LYS A 2 27.04 48.52 -49.89
N ASN A 3 27.32 47.26 -50.08
CA ASN A 3 26.35 46.17 -49.80
C ASN A 3 26.32 45.84 -48.27
N TYR A 4 25.17 46.05 -47.64
CA TYR A 4 24.92 45.59 -46.30
C TYR A 4 24.23 44.23 -46.36
N LEU A 5 24.92 43.16 -45.93
CA LEU A 5 24.33 41.86 -45.65
C LEU A 5 23.68 41.93 -44.26
N ALA A 6 22.37 41.79 -44.19
CA ALA A 6 21.63 41.60 -42.93
C ALA A 6 21.66 40.13 -42.54
N LEU A 7 22.28 39.84 -41.40
CA LEU A 7 22.32 38.49 -40.78
C LEU A 7 21.07 38.34 -39.92
N ILE A 8 20.10 37.52 -40.36
CA ILE A 8 18.93 37.18 -39.57
C ILE A 8 19.32 36.02 -38.65
N ALA A 9 19.46 36.30 -37.36
CA ALA A 9 19.66 35.27 -36.33
C ALA A 9 18.29 34.64 -35.99
N LEU A 10 18.11 33.39 -36.38
CA LEU A 10 16.93 32.59 -36.04
C LEU A 10 17.09 32.09 -34.58
N LEU A 11 16.42 32.74 -33.62
CA LEU A 11 16.32 32.23 -32.23
C LEU A 11 15.39 31.02 -32.21
N CYS A 12 15.94 29.82 -32.15
CA CYS A 12 15.20 28.62 -31.79
C CYS A 12 14.85 28.66 -30.29
N LEU A 13 13.63 29.06 -29.96
CA LEU A 13 13.05 28.88 -28.64
C LEU A 13 12.78 27.38 -28.44
N GLY A 14 13.74 26.68 -27.87
CA GLY A 14 13.56 25.34 -27.41
C GLY A 14 12.61 25.33 -26.20
N SER A 15 11.35 24.99 -26.43
CA SER A 15 10.41 24.69 -25.34
C SER A 15 10.90 23.43 -24.64
N THR A 16 11.60 23.61 -23.51
CA THR A 16 11.83 22.51 -22.57
C THR A 16 10.47 22.11 -21.97
N ALA A 17 9.88 21.02 -22.46
CA ALA A 17 8.75 20.42 -21.82
C ALA A 17 9.19 20.06 -20.39
N ALA A 18 8.80 20.88 -19.41
CA ALA A 18 8.95 20.52 -17.99
C ALA A 18 8.20 19.21 -17.81
N SER A 19 8.91 18.14 -17.48
CA SER A 19 8.30 16.88 -17.07
C SER A 19 7.41 17.20 -15.87
N ALA A 20 6.09 17.19 -16.08
CA ALA A 20 5.14 17.44 -15.01
C ALA A 20 5.38 16.37 -13.93
N GLN A 21 5.78 16.78 -12.74
CA GLN A 21 5.88 15.88 -11.61
C GLN A 21 4.52 15.17 -11.43
N PRO A 22 4.52 13.86 -11.20
CA PRO A 22 3.27 13.14 -11.01
C PRO A 22 2.49 13.80 -9.87
N ALA A 23 1.21 14.10 -10.14
CA ALA A 23 0.34 14.80 -9.19
C ALA A 23 0.41 14.14 -7.81
N ASN A 24 0.56 14.96 -6.76
CA ASN A 24 0.53 14.47 -5.38
C ASN A 24 -0.83 13.81 -5.10
N VAL A 25 -0.81 12.59 -4.58
CA VAL A 25 -2.01 11.86 -4.19
C VAL A 25 -2.07 11.63 -2.68
N LEU A 26 -1.02 11.99 -1.92
CA LEU A 26 -0.95 11.80 -0.48
C LEU A 26 -1.62 12.95 0.25
N MET A 27 -2.71 12.68 0.96
CA MET A 27 -3.44 13.70 1.73
C MET A 27 -2.57 14.37 2.80
N GLU A 28 -1.67 13.61 3.45
CA GLU A 28 -0.75 14.14 4.48
C GLU A 28 0.27 15.16 3.95
N ARG A 29 0.41 15.26 2.62
CA ARG A 29 1.26 16.24 1.93
C ARG A 29 0.44 17.31 1.21
N MET A 30 -0.82 17.45 1.56
CA MET A 30 -1.76 18.43 1.00
C MET A 30 -2.27 19.32 2.13
N THR A 31 -2.53 20.57 1.80
CA THR A 31 -3.28 21.47 2.68
C THR A 31 -4.76 21.09 2.68
N SER A 32 -5.52 21.52 3.69
CA SER A 32 -6.97 21.29 3.74
C SER A 32 -7.71 21.88 2.54
N TYR A 33 -7.23 23.01 2.01
CA TYR A 33 -7.82 23.64 0.82
C TYR A 33 -7.55 22.81 -0.44
N GLU A 34 -6.35 22.27 -0.61
CA GLU A 34 -6.02 21.39 -1.75
C GLU A 34 -6.86 20.11 -1.73
N ILE A 35 -7.11 19.53 -0.53
CA ILE A 35 -8.00 18.36 -0.40
C ILE A 35 -9.44 18.74 -0.79
N ARG A 36 -9.96 19.84 -0.27
CA ARG A 36 -11.29 20.34 -0.63
C ARG A 36 -11.44 20.51 -2.15
N ASP A 37 -10.47 21.18 -2.77
CA ASP A 37 -10.50 21.49 -4.19
C ASP A 37 -10.34 20.21 -5.05
N ALA A 38 -9.54 19.25 -4.60
CA ALA A 38 -9.41 17.95 -5.26
C ALA A 38 -10.73 17.15 -5.21
N VAL A 39 -11.44 17.15 -4.06
CA VAL A 39 -12.76 16.52 -3.94
C VAL A 39 -13.78 17.22 -4.85
N ALA A 40 -13.80 18.54 -4.87
CA ALA A 40 -14.66 19.32 -5.74
C ALA A 40 -14.38 19.08 -7.23
N ALA A 41 -13.10 18.82 -7.59
CA ALA A 41 -12.68 18.44 -8.93
C ALA A 41 -12.95 16.95 -9.29
N GLY A 42 -13.62 16.19 -8.44
CA GLY A 42 -14.05 14.81 -8.71
C GLY A 42 -13.15 13.71 -8.13
N LYS A 43 -12.13 14.04 -7.33
CA LYS A 43 -11.35 13.01 -6.59
C LYS A 43 -12.16 12.55 -5.36
N THR A 44 -13.21 11.77 -5.60
CA THR A 44 -14.14 11.33 -4.55
C THR A 44 -13.86 9.93 -4.03
N THR A 45 -12.82 9.28 -4.54
CA THR A 45 -12.30 8.01 -4.00
C THR A 45 -11.13 8.31 -3.06
N VAL A 46 -11.07 7.62 -1.92
CA VAL A 46 -9.92 7.69 -1.02
C VAL A 46 -9.50 6.28 -0.60
N ILE A 47 -8.21 6.02 -0.62
CA ILE A 47 -7.62 4.77 -0.13
C ILE A 47 -7.12 5.02 1.29
N LEU A 48 -7.62 4.26 2.26
CA LEU A 48 -7.11 4.20 3.62
C LEU A 48 -6.25 2.95 3.77
N PRO A 49 -4.92 3.09 3.77
CA PRO A 49 -4.01 1.96 3.94
C PRO A 49 -3.78 1.65 5.42
N SER A 50 -3.77 0.36 5.76
CA SER A 50 -3.27 -0.15 7.04
C SER A 50 -2.00 -0.95 6.81
N GLY A 51 -0.99 -0.74 7.64
CA GLY A 51 0.29 -1.42 7.57
C GLY A 51 0.44 -2.48 8.65
N GLY A 52 1.26 -2.16 9.63
CA GLY A 52 1.66 -2.99 10.77
C GLY A 52 3.10 -2.70 11.15
N THR A 53 3.38 -2.74 12.43
CA THR A 53 4.73 -2.52 12.97
C THR A 53 5.19 -3.78 13.69
N GLU A 54 5.82 -4.69 12.94
CA GLU A 54 6.17 -6.02 13.42
C GLU A 54 7.63 -6.38 13.13
N GLN A 55 8.15 -7.36 13.87
CA GLN A 55 9.44 -7.96 13.59
C GLN A 55 9.48 -8.59 12.18
N ASN A 56 10.61 -8.53 11.49
CA ASN A 56 10.82 -9.11 10.17
C ASN A 56 12.20 -9.77 10.06
N GLY A 57 12.61 -10.46 11.11
CA GLY A 57 13.93 -11.05 11.20
C GLY A 57 15.07 -10.03 11.34
N PRO A 58 16.33 -10.47 11.26
CA PRO A 58 17.48 -9.60 11.50
C PRO A 58 17.81 -8.66 10.33
N GLY A 59 17.29 -8.95 9.13
CA GLY A 59 17.69 -8.26 7.90
C GLY A 59 16.66 -7.26 7.37
N MET A 60 15.49 -7.09 7.96
CA MET A 60 14.49 -6.17 7.43
C MET A 60 13.84 -5.33 8.55
N VAL A 61 13.56 -4.05 8.24
CA VAL A 61 12.99 -3.11 9.22
C VAL A 61 11.59 -3.51 9.67
N ILE A 62 11.21 -3.12 10.91
CA ILE A 62 9.90 -3.43 11.50
C ILE A 62 8.72 -2.73 10.82
N GLY A 63 8.98 -1.69 10.02
CA GLY A 63 7.97 -0.93 9.28
C GLY A 63 7.66 -1.46 7.88
N LYS A 64 8.06 -2.68 7.53
CA LYS A 64 7.85 -3.29 6.20
C LYS A 64 6.46 -3.01 5.63
N HIS A 65 5.43 -3.34 6.38
CA HIS A 65 4.05 -3.20 5.94
C HIS A 65 3.65 -1.73 5.69
N ASN A 66 4.13 -0.82 6.54
CA ASN A 66 3.80 0.61 6.42
C ASN A 66 4.36 1.20 5.13
N PHE A 67 5.62 0.90 4.81
CA PHE A 67 6.27 1.40 3.60
C PHE A 67 5.69 0.75 2.34
N ARG A 68 5.44 -0.56 2.37
CA ARG A 68 4.91 -1.30 1.24
C ARG A 68 3.49 -0.87 0.88
N VAL A 69 2.59 -0.79 1.86
CA VAL A 69 1.21 -0.37 1.60
C VAL A 69 1.14 1.06 1.10
N LEU A 70 1.98 1.96 1.62
CA LEU A 70 2.02 3.35 1.17
C LEU A 70 2.46 3.47 -0.29
N ALA A 71 3.53 2.78 -0.68
CA ALA A 71 4.05 2.77 -2.05
C ALA A 71 3.01 2.20 -3.04
N ASN A 72 2.38 1.09 -2.66
CA ASN A 72 1.33 0.45 -3.45
C ASN A 72 0.09 1.35 -3.56
N ALA A 73 -0.40 1.93 -2.44
CA ALA A 73 -1.56 2.82 -2.42
C ALA A 73 -1.37 4.04 -3.32
N GLN A 74 -0.18 4.66 -3.31
CA GLN A 74 0.15 5.76 -4.22
C GLN A 74 0.03 5.35 -5.69
N THR A 75 0.59 4.18 -6.03
CA THR A 75 0.57 3.68 -7.41
C THR A 75 -0.86 3.33 -7.83
N ILE A 76 -1.64 2.71 -6.95
CA ILE A 76 -3.06 2.41 -7.15
C ILE A 76 -3.86 3.69 -7.36
N ALA A 77 -3.70 4.71 -6.49
CA ALA A 77 -4.43 5.97 -6.59
C ALA A 77 -4.15 6.70 -7.90
N ARG A 78 -2.88 6.72 -8.35
CA ARG A 78 -2.50 7.29 -9.65
C ARG A 78 -3.14 6.56 -10.82
N ARG A 79 -3.22 5.22 -10.78
CA ARG A 79 -3.87 4.41 -11.83
C ARG A 79 -5.39 4.58 -11.85
N LEU A 80 -6.03 4.76 -10.70
CA LEU A 80 -7.46 5.06 -10.61
C LEU A 80 -7.80 6.46 -11.15
N GLY A 81 -6.89 7.42 -11.02
CA GLY A 81 -7.03 8.80 -11.53
C GLY A 81 -7.88 9.72 -10.66
N ASN A 82 -8.92 9.21 -10.01
CA ASN A 82 -9.85 9.96 -9.15
C ASN A 82 -9.66 9.71 -7.65
N ALA A 83 -8.53 9.14 -7.24
CA ALA A 83 -8.28 8.74 -5.86
C ALA A 83 -7.19 9.58 -5.17
N LEU A 84 -7.36 9.77 -3.86
CA LEU A 84 -6.33 10.21 -2.92
C LEU A 84 -5.97 9.07 -1.96
N VAL A 85 -4.87 9.24 -1.23
CA VAL A 85 -4.39 8.28 -0.22
C VAL A 85 -4.37 8.97 1.14
N ALA A 86 -5.11 8.45 2.10
CA ALA A 86 -5.08 8.87 3.50
C ALA A 86 -3.77 8.43 4.17
N PRO A 87 -3.37 9.03 5.31
CA PRO A 87 -2.25 8.56 6.12
C PRO A 87 -2.39 7.09 6.50
N VAL A 88 -1.25 6.38 6.57
CA VAL A 88 -1.21 4.95 6.92
C VAL A 88 -1.59 4.73 8.38
N ILE A 89 -2.45 3.76 8.67
CA ILE A 89 -2.65 3.23 10.02
C ILE A 89 -1.51 2.24 10.29
N VAL A 90 -0.59 2.62 11.17
CA VAL A 90 0.66 1.89 11.42
C VAL A 90 0.59 0.90 12.59
N TYR A 91 -0.44 1.01 13.44
CA TYR A 91 -0.68 0.13 14.58
C TYR A 91 -1.89 -0.76 14.32
N THR A 92 -1.62 -2.04 14.21
CA THR A 92 -2.57 -3.10 13.86
C THR A 92 -2.52 -4.23 14.90
N PRO A 93 -3.44 -5.19 14.91
CA PRO A 93 -3.37 -6.29 15.85
C PRO A 93 -2.19 -7.21 15.55
N GLU A 94 -1.31 -7.44 16.55
CA GLU A 94 -0.08 -8.23 16.41
C GLU A 94 -0.05 -9.45 17.35
N GLY A 95 -1.10 -9.65 18.14
CA GLY A 95 -1.22 -10.73 19.11
C GLY A 95 -1.72 -10.28 20.48
N LYS A 96 -1.55 -11.12 21.49
CA LYS A 96 -1.89 -10.84 22.90
C LYS A 96 -0.65 -10.37 23.65
N TYR A 97 -0.87 -9.52 24.68
CA TYR A 97 0.23 -8.99 25.51
C TYR A 97 0.66 -9.95 26.61
N ASP A 98 -0.28 -10.67 27.22
CA ASP A 98 -0.01 -11.54 28.37
C ASP A 98 -0.84 -12.84 28.30
N PRO A 99 -0.18 -14.01 28.17
CA PRO A 99 1.22 -14.13 27.71
C PRO A 99 1.37 -13.63 26.26
N PRO A 100 2.54 -13.11 25.86
CA PRO A 100 2.73 -12.57 24.52
C PRO A 100 2.55 -13.65 23.45
N THR A 101 1.77 -13.32 22.40
CA THR A 101 1.53 -14.22 21.26
C THR A 101 1.84 -13.50 19.94
N GLY A 102 1.81 -14.22 18.82
CA GLY A 102 2.07 -13.66 17.49
C GLY A 102 3.43 -12.96 17.43
N HIS A 103 3.47 -11.85 16.72
CA HIS A 103 4.69 -11.07 16.57
C HIS A 103 5.10 -10.29 17.83
N LEU A 104 4.16 -10.07 18.79
CA LEU A 104 4.47 -9.46 20.10
C LEU A 104 5.49 -10.22 20.95
N ARG A 105 5.82 -11.47 20.57
CA ARG A 105 6.92 -12.22 21.21
C ARG A 105 8.31 -11.70 20.85
N HIS A 106 8.40 -10.82 19.86
CA HIS A 106 9.67 -10.32 19.34
C HIS A 106 9.83 -8.83 19.63
N PRO A 107 11.06 -8.39 19.98
CA PRO A 107 11.35 -6.98 20.24
C PRO A 107 10.98 -6.07 19.05
N GLY A 108 10.50 -4.87 19.35
CA GLY A 108 10.18 -3.85 18.34
C GLY A 108 8.78 -3.97 17.75
N THR A 109 8.10 -5.09 17.89
CA THR A 109 6.70 -5.22 17.48
C THR A 109 5.80 -4.36 18.36
N ILE A 110 4.91 -3.59 17.73
CA ILE A 110 3.95 -2.71 18.40
C ILE A 110 2.56 -3.01 17.85
N GLY A 111 1.71 -3.59 18.67
CA GLY A 111 0.33 -3.91 18.29
C GLY A 111 -0.70 -3.21 19.16
N VAL A 112 -1.95 -3.25 18.71
CA VAL A 112 -3.14 -2.81 19.44
C VAL A 112 -4.19 -3.91 19.46
N PRO A 113 -5.14 -3.92 20.41
CA PRO A 113 -6.29 -4.81 20.36
C PRO A 113 -7.13 -4.61 19.09
N GLU A 114 -7.81 -5.67 18.65
CA GLU A 114 -8.59 -5.65 17.40
C GLU A 114 -9.74 -4.63 17.43
N ASP A 115 -10.39 -4.48 18.56
CA ASP A 115 -11.46 -3.49 18.77
C ASP A 115 -10.95 -2.04 18.72
N VAL A 116 -9.74 -1.81 19.24
CA VAL A 116 -9.07 -0.49 19.14
C VAL A 116 -8.71 -0.18 17.69
N TYR A 117 -8.14 -1.15 16.96
CA TYR A 117 -7.85 -1.00 15.53
C TYR A 117 -9.13 -0.70 14.74
N ALA A 118 -10.17 -1.52 14.90
CA ALA A 118 -11.46 -1.32 14.24
C ALA A 118 -12.07 0.04 14.57
N GLY A 119 -11.97 0.49 15.83
CA GLY A 119 -12.42 1.82 16.26
C GLY A 119 -11.67 2.96 15.57
N VAL A 120 -10.36 2.84 15.39
CA VAL A 120 -9.54 3.81 14.64
C VAL A 120 -9.97 3.85 13.17
N VAL A 121 -10.08 2.67 12.52
CA VAL A 121 -10.54 2.57 11.12
C VAL A 121 -11.92 3.24 10.96
N GLU A 122 -12.88 2.92 11.82
CA GLU A 122 -14.22 3.51 11.79
C GLU A 122 -14.18 5.03 11.93
N GLY A 123 -13.45 5.55 12.91
CA GLY A 123 -13.34 7.00 13.14
C GLY A 123 -12.76 7.74 11.93
N VAL A 124 -11.71 7.18 11.31
CA VAL A 124 -11.11 7.75 10.09
C VAL A 124 -12.09 7.70 8.92
N VAL A 125 -12.78 6.58 8.70
CA VAL A 125 -13.77 6.42 7.62
C VAL A 125 -14.92 7.42 7.77
N ARG A 126 -15.42 7.64 8.99
CA ARG A 126 -16.44 8.66 9.26
C ARG A 126 -15.98 10.08 8.94
N SER A 127 -14.72 10.40 9.26
CA SER A 127 -14.10 11.70 8.94
C SER A 127 -13.96 11.88 7.43
N LEU A 128 -13.53 10.86 6.71
CA LEU A 128 -13.39 10.90 5.24
C LEU A 128 -14.76 11.14 4.55
N LYS A 129 -15.82 10.47 5.03
CA LYS A 129 -17.18 10.74 4.56
C LYS A 129 -17.58 12.20 4.78
N LEU A 130 -17.31 12.75 5.97
CA LEU A 130 -17.63 14.15 6.31
C LEU A 130 -17.00 15.14 5.32
N HIS A 131 -15.79 14.82 4.81
CA HIS A 131 -15.06 15.65 3.87
C HIS A 131 -15.42 15.41 2.40
N GLY A 132 -16.46 14.62 2.09
CA GLY A 132 -17.05 14.50 0.74
C GLY A 132 -16.56 13.33 -0.08
N PHE A 133 -15.73 12.43 0.49
CA PHE A 133 -15.39 11.17 -0.18
C PHE A 133 -16.61 10.25 -0.27
N ARG A 134 -16.78 9.61 -1.42
CA ARG A 134 -17.91 8.71 -1.72
C ARG A 134 -17.52 7.25 -1.71
N ASP A 135 -16.35 6.94 -2.22
CA ASP A 135 -15.78 5.60 -2.24
C ASP A 135 -14.58 5.56 -1.29
N ILE A 136 -14.73 4.92 -0.14
CA ILE A 136 -13.69 4.80 0.87
C ILE A 136 -13.17 3.38 0.82
N VAL A 137 -11.95 3.23 0.31
CA VAL A 137 -11.32 1.94 0.02
C VAL A 137 -10.37 1.60 1.16
N LEU A 138 -10.57 0.45 1.79
CA LEU A 138 -9.70 -0.08 2.83
C LEU A 138 -8.79 -1.13 2.21
N ILE A 139 -7.48 -0.98 2.36
CA ILE A 139 -6.48 -1.99 2.02
C ILE A 139 -5.58 -2.24 3.23
N GLY A 140 -5.40 -3.51 3.59
CA GLY A 140 -4.53 -3.93 4.69
C GLY A 140 -3.35 -4.74 4.16
N ASP A 141 -2.15 -4.41 4.59
CA ASP A 141 -0.92 -5.10 4.21
C ASP A 141 -0.52 -6.20 5.21
N HIS A 142 -1.29 -6.35 6.28
CA HIS A 142 -1.12 -7.36 7.30
C HIS A 142 -2.38 -8.24 7.45
N GLY A 143 -2.20 -9.54 7.72
CA GLY A 143 -3.33 -10.48 7.77
C GLY A 143 -4.36 -10.18 8.84
N SER A 144 -3.95 -9.59 9.96
CA SER A 144 -4.85 -9.21 11.07
C SER A 144 -5.74 -8.01 10.77
N ASP A 145 -5.43 -7.23 9.72
CA ASP A 145 -6.24 -6.07 9.34
C ASP A 145 -7.61 -6.47 8.77
N ILE A 146 -7.68 -7.67 8.20
CA ILE A 146 -8.81 -8.10 7.38
C ILE A 146 -10.12 -8.11 8.16
N ALA A 147 -10.15 -8.74 9.34
CA ALA A 147 -11.37 -8.89 10.12
C ALA A 147 -11.94 -7.52 10.56
N GLY A 148 -11.07 -6.64 11.05
CA GLY A 148 -11.45 -5.28 11.45
C GLY A 148 -11.98 -4.45 10.28
N GLN A 149 -11.31 -4.50 9.12
CA GLN A 149 -11.73 -3.78 7.91
C GLN A 149 -13.07 -4.29 7.38
N ASP A 150 -13.26 -5.61 7.29
CA ASP A 150 -14.52 -6.23 6.86
C ASP A 150 -15.67 -5.85 7.79
N SER A 151 -15.45 -5.90 9.11
CA SER A 151 -16.45 -5.55 10.13
C SER A 151 -16.87 -4.08 10.02
N VAL A 152 -15.90 -3.16 9.91
CA VAL A 152 -16.18 -1.72 9.77
C VAL A 152 -16.92 -1.43 8.46
N ALA A 153 -16.49 -2.04 7.35
CA ALA A 153 -17.14 -1.86 6.06
C ALA A 153 -18.61 -2.35 6.10
N ALA A 154 -18.85 -3.53 6.65
CA ALA A 154 -20.21 -4.07 6.78
C ALA A 154 -21.11 -3.16 7.65
N LYS A 155 -20.63 -2.75 8.82
CA LYS A 155 -21.34 -1.84 9.74
C LYS A 155 -21.71 -0.53 9.06
N LEU A 156 -20.72 0.15 8.47
CA LEU A 156 -20.93 1.49 7.92
C LEU A 156 -21.76 1.46 6.63
N ASN A 157 -21.64 0.44 5.80
CA ASN A 157 -22.47 0.28 4.62
C ASN A 157 -23.94 0.03 4.98
N ALA A 158 -24.23 -0.70 6.07
CA ALA A 158 -25.57 -0.86 6.58
C ALA A 158 -26.15 0.47 7.11
N GLU A 159 -25.36 1.18 7.92
CA GLU A 159 -25.74 2.50 8.47
C GLU A 159 -25.99 3.54 7.36
N TRP A 160 -25.20 3.51 6.30
CA TRP A 160 -25.25 4.50 5.22
C TRP A 160 -26.02 4.03 3.98
N SER A 161 -26.83 2.99 4.11
CA SER A 161 -27.58 2.38 3.00
C SER A 161 -28.38 3.39 2.16
N ALA A 162 -28.95 4.42 2.80
CA ALA A 162 -29.70 5.49 2.14
C ALA A 162 -28.81 6.62 1.55
N THR A 163 -27.49 6.51 1.62
CA THR A 163 -26.54 7.51 1.09
C THR A 163 -25.80 6.98 -0.14
N LYS A 164 -25.06 7.87 -0.82
CA LYS A 164 -24.19 7.49 -1.94
C LYS A 164 -22.76 7.11 -1.52
N VAL A 165 -22.48 7.04 -0.22
CA VAL A 165 -21.15 6.71 0.30
C VAL A 165 -21.07 5.21 0.54
N ARG A 166 -19.94 4.60 0.13
CA ARG A 166 -19.67 3.18 0.33
C ARG A 166 -18.25 2.97 0.82
N VAL A 167 -18.10 1.96 1.67
CA VAL A 167 -16.83 1.49 2.19
C VAL A 167 -16.49 0.16 1.51
N HIS A 168 -15.33 0.07 0.91
CA HIS A 168 -14.88 -1.07 0.13
C HIS A 168 -13.68 -1.72 0.82
N ALA A 169 -13.89 -2.80 1.57
CA ALA A 169 -12.80 -3.61 2.13
C ALA A 169 -12.22 -4.51 1.02
N ILE A 170 -11.03 -4.18 0.55
CA ILE A 170 -10.37 -4.89 -0.56
C ILE A 170 -9.38 -5.92 0.01
N THR A 171 -9.91 -6.95 0.65
CA THR A 171 -9.10 -8.03 1.28
C THR A 171 -8.25 -8.81 0.28
N GLY A 172 -8.63 -8.81 -1.00
CA GLY A 172 -7.83 -9.36 -2.09
C GLY A 172 -6.49 -8.64 -2.30
N TYR A 173 -6.27 -7.47 -1.72
CA TYR A 173 -4.95 -6.84 -1.68
C TYR A 173 -3.95 -7.74 -0.95
N TYR A 174 -4.23 -8.12 0.31
CA TYR A 174 -3.34 -8.96 1.12
C TYR A 174 -3.38 -10.44 0.70
N ARG A 175 -4.60 -11.00 0.53
CA ARG A 175 -4.76 -12.42 0.19
C ARG A 175 -4.09 -12.78 -1.14
N GLY A 176 -3.98 -11.83 -2.06
CA GLY A 176 -3.22 -11.95 -3.27
C GLY A 176 -3.71 -13.04 -4.23
N ASP A 177 -2.84 -13.35 -5.17
CA ASP A 177 -2.89 -14.53 -6.03
C ASP A 177 -1.76 -15.48 -5.62
N VAL A 178 -1.95 -16.15 -4.49
CA VAL A 178 -0.90 -17.00 -3.89
C VAL A 178 -0.38 -18.05 -4.89
N VAL A 179 -1.27 -18.63 -5.68
CA VAL A 179 -0.90 -19.66 -6.66
C VAL A 179 -0.11 -19.05 -7.82
N GLY A 180 -0.59 -17.93 -8.37
CA GLY A 180 0.07 -17.25 -9.48
C GLY A 180 1.41 -16.62 -9.05
N ASP A 181 1.49 -16.08 -7.84
CA ASP A 181 2.73 -15.52 -7.32
C ASP A 181 3.76 -16.63 -7.03
N ALA A 182 3.35 -17.78 -6.48
CA ALA A 182 4.23 -18.94 -6.30
C ALA A 182 4.71 -19.51 -7.65
N ALA A 183 3.82 -19.62 -8.65
CA ALA A 183 4.20 -20.05 -9.99
C ALA A 183 5.23 -19.10 -10.63
N GLU A 184 5.07 -17.79 -10.43
CA GLU A 184 6.00 -16.78 -10.92
C GLU A 184 7.37 -16.89 -10.24
N MET A 185 7.40 -17.16 -8.93
CA MET A 185 8.64 -17.42 -8.18
C MET A 185 9.35 -18.70 -8.69
N THR A 186 8.58 -19.77 -8.91
CA THR A 186 9.12 -21.04 -9.41
C THR A 186 9.78 -20.89 -10.79
N LYS A 187 9.17 -20.10 -11.70
CA LYS A 187 9.78 -19.77 -13.00
C LYS A 187 11.14 -19.09 -12.87
N ARG A 188 11.37 -18.36 -11.79
CA ARG A 188 12.65 -17.70 -11.46
C ARG A 188 13.60 -18.58 -10.66
N GLY A 189 13.27 -19.87 -10.53
CA GLY A 189 14.09 -20.84 -9.82
C GLY A 189 14.05 -20.73 -8.29
N ILE A 190 13.08 -19.99 -7.73
CA ILE A 190 12.83 -19.94 -6.28
C ILE A 190 12.15 -21.24 -5.88
N LYS A 191 12.71 -21.93 -4.89
CA LYS A 191 12.20 -23.19 -4.39
C LYS A 191 11.01 -22.96 -3.42
N LYS A 192 10.17 -23.98 -3.27
CA LYS A 192 9.01 -23.90 -2.37
C LYS A 192 9.40 -23.59 -0.91
N GLU A 193 10.53 -24.11 -0.47
CA GLU A 193 11.05 -23.95 0.89
C GLU A 193 11.53 -22.53 1.18
N GLU A 194 11.86 -21.76 0.13
CA GLU A 194 12.24 -20.34 0.23
C GLU A 194 11.00 -19.43 0.36
N MET A 195 9.83 -19.92 -0.08
CA MET A 195 8.54 -19.22 0.01
C MET A 195 7.85 -19.61 1.32
N GLY A 196 7.93 -18.73 2.31
CA GLY A 196 7.26 -18.89 3.60
C GLY A 196 6.01 -18.00 3.70
N ASN A 197 5.65 -17.63 4.92
CA ASN A 197 4.52 -16.75 5.19
C ASN A 197 4.95 -15.40 5.78
N HIS A 198 6.24 -15.23 6.13
CA HIS A 198 6.69 -14.03 6.83
C HIS A 198 8.18 -13.74 6.58
N ALA A 199 8.48 -12.51 6.16
CA ALA A 199 9.83 -12.01 5.90
C ALA A 199 10.65 -12.94 4.94
N ASP A 200 9.98 -13.63 4.06
CA ASP A 200 10.53 -14.56 3.08
C ASP A 200 11.12 -13.86 1.86
N VAL A 201 11.49 -14.63 0.85
CA VAL A 201 12.01 -14.11 -0.42
C VAL A 201 11.05 -13.13 -1.10
N ARG A 202 9.73 -13.29 -0.95
CA ARG A 202 8.72 -12.42 -1.57
C ARG A 202 8.62 -11.09 -0.85
N ASP A 203 8.47 -11.12 0.47
CA ASP A 203 8.40 -9.92 1.31
C ASP A 203 9.66 -9.07 1.14
N THR A 204 10.81 -9.72 1.26
CA THR A 204 12.12 -9.05 1.18
C THR A 204 12.37 -8.48 -0.22
N SER A 205 11.99 -9.21 -1.27
CA SER A 205 12.11 -8.71 -2.65
C SER A 205 11.28 -7.46 -2.89
N GLN A 206 10.03 -7.44 -2.42
CA GLN A 206 9.17 -6.26 -2.55
C GLN A 206 9.77 -5.05 -1.83
N MET A 207 10.36 -5.24 -0.65
CA MET A 207 11.00 -4.16 0.08
C MET A 207 12.27 -3.66 -0.61
N ILE A 208 13.13 -4.56 -1.13
CA ILE A 208 14.31 -4.15 -1.93
C ILE A 208 13.90 -3.33 -3.16
N PHE A 209 12.78 -3.68 -3.80
CA PHE A 209 12.27 -2.94 -4.95
C PHE A 209 11.72 -1.57 -4.58
N ILE A 210 11.00 -1.46 -3.45
CA ILE A 210 10.35 -0.22 -3.01
C ILE A 210 11.38 0.75 -2.44
N ASP A 211 12.20 0.26 -1.51
CA ASP A 211 13.29 1.02 -0.89
C ASP A 211 14.36 0.06 -0.36
N PRO A 212 15.48 -0.11 -1.06
CA PRO A 212 16.53 -1.03 -0.65
C PRO A 212 17.19 -0.66 0.70
N SER A 213 17.07 0.59 1.15
CA SER A 213 17.62 1.01 2.45
C SER A 213 16.88 0.38 3.64
N MET A 214 15.70 -0.21 3.42
CA MET A 214 14.90 -0.90 4.43
C MET A 214 15.33 -2.37 4.62
N VAL A 215 16.34 -2.84 3.87
CA VAL A 215 16.82 -4.24 3.93
C VAL A 215 18.32 -4.27 4.10
N HIS A 216 18.77 -4.87 5.20
CA HIS A 216 20.17 -5.16 5.50
C HIS A 216 20.55 -6.52 4.89
N VAL A 217 20.90 -6.56 3.62
CA VAL A 217 21.11 -7.80 2.86
C VAL A 217 22.16 -8.71 3.49
N GLU A 218 23.17 -8.14 4.13
CA GLU A 218 24.24 -8.84 4.85
C GLU A 218 23.77 -9.56 6.13
N ARG A 219 22.54 -9.30 6.58
CA ARG A 219 21.92 -9.89 7.77
C ARG A 219 20.77 -10.82 7.43
N LEU A 220 20.51 -11.08 6.14
CA LEU A 220 19.43 -11.99 5.75
C LEU A 220 19.77 -13.42 6.13
N GLU A 221 18.86 -14.07 6.84
CA GLU A 221 18.98 -15.46 7.30
C GLU A 221 17.72 -16.24 6.93
N ALA A 222 17.91 -17.55 6.64
CA ALA A 222 16.78 -18.47 6.52
C ALA A 222 16.01 -18.56 7.84
N GLY A 223 14.71 -18.81 7.73
CA GLY A 223 13.82 -18.94 8.88
C GLY A 223 14.24 -20.05 9.83
N ASN A 224 14.11 -19.76 11.11
CA ASN A 224 14.32 -20.74 12.20
C ASN A 224 13.41 -20.38 13.39
N SER A 225 13.39 -21.21 14.41
CA SER A 225 12.51 -21.04 15.58
C SER A 225 12.76 -19.79 16.44
N LYS A 226 13.82 -19.01 16.14
CA LYS A 226 14.25 -17.89 16.98
C LYS A 226 14.21 -16.54 16.27
N ASN A 227 14.46 -16.51 14.94
CA ASN A 227 14.62 -15.24 14.21
C ASN A 227 13.31 -14.67 13.64
N GLY A 228 12.20 -15.36 13.78
CA GLY A 228 10.90 -14.89 13.34
C GLY A 228 10.69 -14.84 11.84
N VAL A 229 11.61 -15.36 11.03
CA VAL A 229 11.48 -15.51 9.58
C VAL A 229 10.82 -16.84 9.25
N GLU A 230 9.91 -16.86 8.29
CA GLU A 230 9.31 -18.07 7.74
C GLU A 230 9.62 -18.15 6.23
N GLY A 231 10.53 -19.05 5.85
CA GLY A 231 11.08 -19.18 4.50
C GLY A 231 12.55 -18.76 4.44
N ASP A 232 13.03 -18.36 3.26
CA ASP A 232 14.43 -17.96 3.06
C ASP A 232 14.53 -16.69 2.20
N PRO A 233 14.87 -15.53 2.80
CA PRO A 233 14.97 -14.26 2.07
C PRO A 233 16.27 -14.06 1.28
N ARG A 234 17.28 -14.94 1.39
CA ARG A 234 18.66 -14.69 0.88
C ARG A 234 18.73 -14.54 -0.63
N ARG A 235 17.75 -15.03 -1.38
CA ARG A 235 17.64 -14.86 -2.83
C ARG A 235 16.69 -13.74 -3.26
N ALA A 236 16.28 -12.90 -2.34
CA ALA A 236 15.44 -11.74 -2.63
C ALA A 236 16.16 -10.77 -3.59
N SER A 237 15.40 -10.16 -4.49
CA SER A 237 15.92 -9.19 -5.45
C SER A 237 14.88 -8.14 -5.85
N ALA A 238 15.35 -6.97 -6.29
CA ALA A 238 14.48 -5.92 -6.80
C ALA A 238 13.68 -6.37 -8.05
N GLU A 239 14.25 -7.24 -8.90
CA GLU A 239 13.54 -7.79 -10.07
C GLU A 239 12.31 -8.58 -9.65
N ILE A 240 12.48 -9.52 -8.71
CA ILE A 240 11.37 -10.29 -8.14
C ILE A 240 10.34 -9.34 -7.51
N GLY A 241 10.82 -8.39 -6.71
CA GLY A 241 9.97 -7.41 -6.02
C GLY A 241 9.11 -6.59 -6.97
N GLY A 242 9.71 -6.10 -8.06
CA GLY A 242 9.01 -5.32 -9.08
C GLY A 242 7.87 -6.09 -9.75
N VAL A 243 8.08 -7.38 -10.02
CA VAL A 243 7.04 -8.24 -10.57
C VAL A 243 5.89 -8.43 -9.58
N LEU A 244 6.18 -8.74 -8.32
CA LEU A 244 5.16 -8.97 -7.29
C LEU A 244 4.37 -7.69 -6.97
N VAL A 245 5.03 -6.55 -6.82
CA VAL A 245 4.41 -5.24 -6.63
C VAL A 245 3.51 -4.91 -7.84
N GLY A 246 4.02 -5.09 -9.06
CA GLY A 246 3.24 -4.85 -10.28
C GLY A 246 1.96 -5.67 -10.36
N ARG A 247 2.01 -6.96 -10.00
CA ARG A 247 0.85 -7.88 -9.94
C ARG A 247 -0.14 -7.46 -8.85
N THR A 248 0.35 -7.15 -7.65
CA THR A 248 -0.49 -6.69 -6.52
C THR A 248 -1.22 -5.41 -6.87
N VAL A 249 -0.52 -4.41 -7.41
CA VAL A 249 -1.13 -3.14 -7.82
C VAL A 249 -2.17 -3.34 -8.92
N ALA A 250 -1.86 -4.12 -9.97
CA ALA A 250 -2.79 -4.34 -11.08
C ALA A 250 -4.08 -5.03 -10.61
N ARG A 251 -3.94 -6.11 -9.82
CA ARG A 251 -5.06 -6.84 -9.23
C ARG A 251 -5.91 -5.94 -8.34
N THR A 252 -5.27 -5.12 -7.49
CA THR A 252 -6.00 -4.26 -6.55
C THR A 252 -6.79 -3.17 -7.26
N VAL A 253 -6.24 -2.57 -8.32
CA VAL A 253 -6.99 -1.61 -9.16
C VAL A 253 -8.25 -2.26 -9.73
N ASP A 254 -8.13 -3.46 -10.31
CA ASP A 254 -9.27 -4.20 -10.85
C ASP A 254 -10.32 -4.54 -9.77
N LEU A 255 -9.90 -4.99 -8.59
CA LEU A 255 -10.79 -5.27 -7.47
C LEU A 255 -11.53 -4.02 -6.99
N ILE A 256 -10.85 -2.88 -6.87
CA ILE A 256 -11.48 -1.61 -6.49
C ILE A 256 -12.51 -1.19 -7.53
N GLN A 257 -12.16 -1.21 -8.81
CA GLN A 257 -13.07 -0.83 -9.89
C GLN A 257 -14.32 -1.73 -9.94
N LYS A 258 -14.14 -3.04 -9.78
CA LYS A 258 -15.26 -4.00 -9.70
C LYS A 258 -16.13 -3.77 -8.48
N SER A 259 -15.53 -3.52 -7.31
CA SER A 259 -16.27 -3.25 -6.08
C SER A 259 -17.11 -1.98 -6.20
N ILE A 260 -16.54 -0.90 -6.74
CA ILE A 260 -17.27 0.37 -6.96
C ILE A 260 -18.39 0.18 -7.98
N ALA A 261 -18.14 -0.49 -9.10
CA ALA A 261 -19.15 -0.71 -10.14
C ALA A 261 -20.28 -1.65 -9.71
N GLY A 262 -19.97 -2.65 -8.87
CA GLY A 262 -20.95 -3.65 -8.40
C GLY A 262 -21.77 -3.23 -7.18
N THR A 263 -21.48 -2.06 -6.58
CA THR A 263 -22.17 -1.62 -5.37
C THR A 263 -23.33 -0.67 -5.69
N PRO A 264 -24.60 -1.02 -5.40
CA PRO A 264 -25.75 -0.13 -5.60
C PRO A 264 -25.64 1.16 -4.79
N ARG A 265 -26.15 2.29 -5.35
CA ARG A 265 -26.12 3.63 -4.73
C ARG A 265 -27.49 4.27 -4.72
#